data_436a68328b579762a672d12a25b69864
#
_entry.id   436a68328b579762a672d12a25b69864
#
_cell.length_a   1.000
_cell.length_b   1.000
_cell.length_c   1.000
_cell.angle_alpha   90.00
_cell.angle_beta   90.00
_cell.angle_gamma   90.00
#
_symmetry.space_group_name_H-M   'P 1'
#
loop_
_entity.id
_entity.type
_entity.pdbx_description
1 polymer ?
#
loop_
_entity_poly.entity_id
_entity_poly.type
_entity_poly.pdbx_seq_one_letter_code
_entity_poly.pdbx_strand_id
1 'polypeptide(L)'
;MQGFKQVMTADDLLGGKAFPGKKIVIVGGGTVGCETADYLAPLVNDLSPANRDVIVIEMTKTLAANEGGAGRAVLITRMLSKGVHVLTEAKVTEITEDAISYEKDGEIHTIADADTLVLAMGYRPNTKLADDLAAAGVTTHVLGDANKCGNIRDAIGDGYKVACEL
;
A
#
# COMPACT_ATOMS: atom_id res chain seq x y z
N MET A 1 -3.82 4.03 20.22
CA MET A 1 -4.08 2.63 19.87
C MET A 1 -2.97 1.80 20.47
N GLN A 2 -3.28 1.05 21.50
CA GLN A 2 -2.42 -0.07 21.91
C GLN A 2 -2.72 -1.14 20.87
N GLY A 3 -1.81 -1.38 19.98
CA GLY A 3 -2.08 -2.19 18.85
C GLY A 3 -0.89 -3.08 18.51
N PHE A 4 -0.89 -3.72 17.40
CA PHE A 4 0.04 -4.67 16.83
C PHE A 4 1.48 -4.56 17.36
N LYS A 5 2.13 -5.68 17.60
CA LYS A 5 3.52 -5.73 18.07
C LYS A 5 4.47 -4.93 17.18
N GLN A 6 4.20 -4.95 15.87
CA GLN A 6 4.91 -4.13 14.88
C GLN A 6 3.92 -3.55 13.88
N VAL A 7 3.83 -2.23 13.84
CA VAL A 7 3.11 -1.51 12.78
C VAL A 7 4.11 -0.69 12.00
N MET A 8 4.10 -0.83 10.68
CA MET A 8 4.98 -0.10 9.79
C MET A 8 4.26 0.31 8.51
N THR A 9 4.78 1.31 7.83
CA THR A 9 4.32 1.63 6.48
C THR A 9 5.06 0.79 5.45
N ALA A 10 4.47 0.64 4.27
CA ALA A 10 5.16 0.03 3.14
C ALA A 10 6.46 0.77 2.80
N ASP A 11 6.47 2.10 2.92
CA ASP A 11 7.65 2.94 2.67
C ASP A 11 8.78 2.66 3.65
N ASP A 12 8.47 2.53 4.94
CA ASP A 12 9.50 2.24 5.95
C ASP A 12 10.11 0.86 5.74
N LEU A 13 9.29 -0.10 5.35
CA LEU A 13 9.73 -1.46 5.06
C LEU A 13 10.60 -1.50 3.79
N LEU A 14 10.10 -0.97 2.68
CA LEU A 14 10.82 -0.96 1.40
C LEU A 14 12.07 -0.08 1.46
N GLY A 15 12.05 0.97 2.27
CA GLY A 15 13.21 1.82 2.55
C GLY A 15 14.23 1.23 3.52
N GLY A 16 14.02 0.01 4.03
CA GLY A 16 14.93 -0.68 4.94
C GLY A 16 14.99 -0.10 6.36
N LYS A 17 14.01 0.72 6.75
CA LYS A 17 13.92 1.33 8.07
C LYS A 17 13.21 0.43 9.10
N ALA A 18 12.45 -0.55 8.63
CA ALA A 18 11.70 -1.47 9.46
C ALA A 18 11.84 -2.91 8.94
N PHE A 19 11.83 -3.87 9.86
CA PHE A 19 12.00 -5.30 9.54
C PHE A 19 10.78 -6.08 10.05
N PRO A 20 10.04 -6.76 9.16
CA PRO A 20 8.86 -7.50 9.53
C PRO A 20 9.22 -8.86 10.18
N GLY A 21 8.27 -9.41 10.94
CA GLY A 21 8.32 -10.76 11.45
C GLY A 21 7.96 -11.82 10.41
N LYS A 22 7.25 -12.86 10.85
CA LYS A 22 6.92 -14.02 10.01
C LYS A 22 5.51 -13.98 9.46
N LYS A 23 4.50 -13.69 10.30
CA LYS A 23 3.09 -13.60 9.87
C LYS A 23 2.71 -12.14 9.67
N ILE A 24 2.63 -11.74 8.42
CA ILE A 24 2.53 -10.35 8.00
C ILE A 24 1.16 -10.12 7.36
N VAL A 25 0.45 -9.11 7.84
CA VAL A 25 -0.78 -8.66 7.20
C VAL A 25 -0.53 -7.29 6.57
N ILE A 26 -0.80 -7.17 5.27
CA ILE A 26 -0.71 -5.92 4.52
C ILE A 26 -2.13 -5.41 4.29
N VAL A 27 -2.42 -4.21 4.79
CA VAL A 27 -3.70 -3.54 4.58
C VAL A 27 -3.58 -2.57 3.42
N GLY A 28 -4.31 -2.87 2.35
CA GLY A 28 -4.31 -2.18 1.08
C GLY A 28 -3.65 -2.98 -0.03
N GLY A 29 -4.43 -3.38 -1.02
CA GLY A 29 -4.01 -4.15 -2.20
C GLY A 29 -3.81 -3.29 -3.45
N GLY A 30 -3.46 -2.01 -3.28
CA GLY A 30 -2.99 -1.16 -4.37
C GLY A 30 -1.64 -1.63 -4.92
N THR A 31 -1.06 -0.90 -5.89
CA THR A 31 0.23 -1.25 -6.50
C THR A 31 1.31 -1.43 -5.44
N VAL A 32 1.48 -0.46 -4.54
CA VAL A 32 2.49 -0.52 -3.46
C VAL A 32 2.28 -1.71 -2.52
N GLY A 33 1.02 -2.00 -2.14
CA GLY A 33 0.73 -3.15 -1.28
C GLY A 33 1.04 -4.49 -1.94
N CYS A 34 0.73 -4.63 -3.22
CA CYS A 34 1.06 -5.82 -4.01
C CYS A 34 2.59 -5.98 -4.21
N GLU A 35 3.30 -4.89 -4.50
CA GLU A 35 4.78 -4.89 -4.61
C GLU A 35 5.44 -5.25 -3.28
N THR A 36 4.92 -4.70 -2.18
CA THR A 36 5.38 -5.04 -0.83
C THR A 36 5.15 -6.52 -0.52
N ALA A 37 3.99 -7.07 -0.87
CA ALA A 37 3.69 -8.48 -0.70
C ALA A 37 4.64 -9.37 -1.52
N ASP A 38 4.87 -9.02 -2.78
CA ASP A 38 5.80 -9.71 -3.66
C ASP A 38 7.25 -9.67 -3.15
N TYR A 39 7.67 -8.53 -2.59
CA TYR A 39 9.00 -8.37 -1.97
C TYR A 39 9.17 -9.23 -0.72
N LEU A 40 8.14 -9.30 0.13
CA LEU A 40 8.18 -10.03 1.40
C LEU A 40 8.00 -11.53 1.24
N ALA A 41 7.25 -11.96 0.23
CA ALA A 41 6.97 -13.37 0.01
C ALA A 41 8.26 -14.14 -0.32
N PRO A 42 8.41 -15.38 0.17
CA PRO A 42 9.58 -16.19 -0.07
C PRO A 42 9.76 -16.44 -1.57
N LEU A 43 11.01 -16.56 -2.01
CA LEU A 43 11.28 -17.05 -3.36
C LEU A 43 10.83 -18.49 -3.48
N VAL A 44 10.30 -18.86 -4.64
CA VAL A 44 9.97 -20.25 -4.94
C VAL A 44 11.23 -21.09 -4.78
N ASN A 45 11.18 -22.13 -3.96
CA ASN A 45 12.31 -22.98 -3.55
C ASN A 45 13.32 -22.33 -2.56
N ASP A 46 12.97 -21.24 -1.90
CA ASP A 46 13.77 -20.72 -0.83
C ASP A 46 13.68 -21.63 0.41
N LEU A 47 14.76 -22.33 0.72
CA LEU A 47 14.90 -23.16 1.92
C LEU A 47 15.28 -22.31 3.17
N SER A 48 15.24 -20.99 3.04
CA SER A 48 15.53 -20.06 4.13
C SER A 48 14.54 -20.24 5.28
N PRO A 49 15.01 -20.21 6.54
CA PRO A 49 14.12 -20.23 7.70
C PRO A 49 13.21 -18.99 7.82
N ALA A 50 13.37 -18.01 6.95
CA ALA A 50 12.50 -16.84 6.84
C ALA A 50 11.22 -17.12 6.02
N ASN A 51 10.63 -18.30 6.15
CA ASN A 51 9.35 -18.61 5.52
C ASN A 51 8.28 -17.68 6.13
N ARG A 52 7.92 -16.62 5.38
CA ARG A 52 6.94 -15.63 5.79
C ARG A 52 5.57 -16.02 5.28
N ASP A 53 4.57 -15.90 6.14
CA ASP A 53 3.16 -15.96 5.78
C ASP A 53 2.67 -14.54 5.51
N VAL A 54 2.39 -14.23 4.24
CA VAL A 54 2.01 -12.88 3.80
C VAL A 54 0.55 -12.89 3.35
N ILE A 55 -0.24 -12.04 3.98
CA ILE A 55 -1.67 -11.87 3.71
C ILE A 55 -1.91 -10.43 3.27
N VAL A 56 -2.58 -10.24 2.14
CA VAL A 56 -3.03 -8.92 1.66
C VAL A 56 -4.54 -8.81 1.85
N ILE A 57 -4.99 -7.75 2.52
CA ILE A 57 -6.40 -7.41 2.67
C ILE A 57 -6.70 -6.18 1.81
N GLU A 58 -7.68 -6.31 0.91
CA GLU A 58 -8.11 -5.25 0.00
C GLU A 58 -9.64 -5.13 0.03
N MET A 59 -10.13 -3.91 0.24
CA MET A 59 -11.57 -3.64 0.34
C MET A 59 -12.30 -3.69 -1.01
N THR A 60 -11.56 -3.51 -2.09
CA THR A 60 -12.11 -3.59 -3.45
C THR A 60 -11.91 -4.99 -4.05
N LYS A 61 -12.58 -5.25 -5.17
CA LYS A 61 -12.42 -6.52 -5.90
C LYS A 61 -11.09 -6.65 -6.62
N THR A 62 -10.45 -5.52 -6.94
CA THR A 62 -9.34 -5.47 -7.89
C THR A 62 -8.05 -5.06 -7.23
N LEU A 63 -7.06 -5.95 -7.23
CA LEU A 63 -5.70 -5.64 -6.79
C LEU A 63 -4.97 -4.76 -7.80
N ALA A 64 -4.08 -3.89 -7.31
CA ALA A 64 -3.24 -2.99 -8.12
C ALA A 64 -4.05 -2.29 -9.22
N ALA A 65 -5.24 -1.76 -8.88
CA ALA A 65 -6.20 -1.22 -9.85
C ALA A 65 -5.63 -0.04 -10.66
N ASN A 66 -4.67 0.70 -10.08
CA ASN A 66 -4.02 1.84 -10.74
C ASN A 66 -2.86 1.43 -11.66
N GLU A 67 -2.47 0.15 -11.63
CA GLU A 67 -1.43 -0.39 -12.52
C GLU A 67 -2.07 -0.89 -13.82
N GLY A 68 -1.51 -0.49 -14.96
CA GLY A 68 -2.07 -0.82 -16.27
C GLY A 68 -1.45 -2.06 -16.91
N GLY A 69 -2.23 -2.72 -17.75
CA GLY A 69 -1.76 -3.68 -18.74
C GLY A 69 -0.99 -4.88 -18.20
N ALA A 70 0.11 -5.22 -18.89
CA ALA A 70 0.90 -6.42 -18.62
C ALA A 70 1.64 -6.36 -17.27
N GLY A 71 2.06 -5.18 -16.81
CA GLY A 71 2.76 -5.01 -15.53
C GLY A 71 1.93 -5.52 -14.36
N ARG A 72 0.65 -5.15 -14.31
CA ARG A 72 -0.28 -5.62 -13.30
C ARG A 72 -0.42 -7.15 -13.30
N ALA A 73 -0.62 -7.76 -14.48
CA ALA A 73 -0.78 -9.21 -14.59
C ALA A 73 0.47 -9.95 -14.11
N VAL A 74 1.66 -9.49 -14.48
CA VAL A 74 2.94 -10.07 -14.04
C VAL A 74 3.10 -9.96 -12.53
N LEU A 75 2.85 -8.78 -11.93
CA LEU A 75 2.95 -8.57 -10.49
C LEU A 75 2.03 -9.51 -9.71
N ILE A 76 0.75 -9.55 -10.07
CA ILE A 76 -0.24 -10.40 -9.40
C ILE A 76 0.11 -11.89 -9.53
N THR A 77 0.45 -12.35 -10.75
CA THR A 77 0.82 -13.75 -10.97
C THR A 77 2.04 -14.14 -10.15
N ARG A 78 3.07 -13.30 -10.11
CA ARG A 78 4.30 -13.54 -9.35
C ARG A 78 4.03 -13.59 -7.85
N MET A 79 3.31 -12.63 -7.32
CA MET A 79 2.91 -12.57 -5.92
C MET A 79 2.15 -13.83 -5.49
N LEU A 80 1.14 -14.24 -6.27
CA LEU A 80 0.34 -15.43 -5.99
C LEU A 80 1.17 -16.72 -6.11
N SER A 81 2.08 -16.82 -7.09
CA SER A 81 2.95 -17.98 -7.24
C SER A 81 3.93 -18.17 -6.08
N LYS A 82 4.19 -17.13 -5.32
CA LYS A 82 5.00 -17.16 -4.10
C LYS A 82 4.19 -17.53 -2.84
N GLY A 83 2.89 -17.80 -2.99
CA GLY A 83 2.03 -18.22 -1.89
C GLY A 83 1.45 -17.07 -1.05
N VAL A 84 1.43 -15.85 -1.57
CA VAL A 84 0.73 -14.74 -0.89
C VAL A 84 -0.76 -15.01 -0.85
N HIS A 85 -1.35 -14.95 0.34
CA HIS A 85 -2.78 -15.04 0.53
C HIS A 85 -3.45 -13.69 0.28
N VAL A 86 -4.51 -13.68 -0.52
CA VAL A 86 -5.21 -12.44 -0.88
C VAL A 86 -6.67 -12.50 -0.47
N LEU A 87 -7.12 -11.48 0.24
CA LEU A 87 -8.49 -11.26 0.66
C LEU A 87 -8.99 -9.97 0.00
N THR A 88 -9.70 -10.11 -1.11
CA THR A 88 -10.40 -9.00 -1.78
C THR A 88 -11.83 -8.87 -1.27
N GLU A 89 -12.45 -7.71 -1.50
CA GLU A 89 -13.80 -7.39 -1.01
C GLU A 89 -13.87 -7.55 0.52
N ALA A 90 -12.74 -7.30 1.19
CA ALA A 90 -12.54 -7.47 2.62
C ALA A 90 -12.15 -6.13 3.25
N LYS A 91 -13.05 -5.54 4.03
CA LYS A 91 -12.86 -4.24 4.66
C LYS A 91 -12.41 -4.42 6.10
N VAL A 92 -11.21 -3.97 6.44
CA VAL A 92 -10.72 -3.97 7.82
C VAL A 92 -11.65 -3.11 8.69
N THR A 93 -12.13 -3.69 9.78
CA THR A 93 -13.06 -3.06 10.73
C THR A 93 -12.42 -2.78 12.07
N GLU A 94 -11.49 -3.64 12.50
CA GLU A 94 -10.81 -3.49 13.79
C GLU A 94 -9.37 -4.03 13.73
N ILE A 95 -8.49 -3.38 14.47
CA ILE A 95 -7.11 -3.83 14.68
C ILE A 95 -6.85 -3.82 16.17
N THR A 96 -6.52 -5.00 16.71
CA THR A 96 -6.14 -5.19 18.12
C THR A 96 -4.62 -5.34 18.25
N GLU A 97 -4.13 -5.86 19.36
CA GLU A 97 -2.69 -6.03 19.60
C GLU A 97 -2.04 -7.11 18.72
N ASP A 98 -2.80 -8.15 18.35
CA ASP A 98 -2.31 -9.32 17.64
C ASP A 98 -3.29 -9.86 16.59
N ALA A 99 -4.41 -9.17 16.35
CA ALA A 99 -5.44 -9.62 15.44
C ALA A 99 -5.99 -8.49 14.58
N ILE A 100 -6.46 -8.84 13.39
CA ILE A 100 -7.15 -7.95 12.47
C ILE A 100 -8.50 -8.55 12.13
N SER A 101 -9.56 -7.79 12.39
CA SER A 101 -10.92 -8.14 11.98
C SER A 101 -11.28 -7.42 10.69
N TYR A 102 -11.95 -8.13 9.79
CA TYR A 102 -12.43 -7.57 8.54
C TYR A 102 -13.83 -8.10 8.22
N GLU A 103 -14.60 -7.28 7.56
CA GLU A 103 -15.91 -7.64 7.02
C GLU A 103 -15.75 -8.12 5.57
N LYS A 104 -16.35 -9.27 5.27
CA LYS A 104 -16.47 -9.81 3.92
C LYS A 104 -17.80 -10.55 3.81
N ASP A 105 -18.53 -10.31 2.72
CA ASP A 105 -19.83 -10.94 2.42
C ASP A 105 -20.87 -10.74 3.55
N GLY A 106 -20.76 -9.63 4.32
CA GLY A 106 -21.62 -9.31 5.45
C GLY A 106 -21.25 -10.03 6.76
N GLU A 107 -20.17 -10.80 6.77
CA GLU A 107 -19.68 -11.50 7.95
C GLU A 107 -18.36 -10.91 8.45
N ILE A 108 -18.14 -10.97 9.77
CA ILE A 108 -16.87 -10.54 10.38
C ILE A 108 -15.96 -11.74 10.55
N HIS A 109 -14.79 -11.61 9.99
CA HIS A 109 -13.70 -12.59 10.09
C HIS A 109 -12.51 -11.99 10.85
N THR A 110 -11.68 -12.84 11.44
CA THR A 110 -10.51 -12.40 12.20
C THR A 110 -9.26 -13.18 11.80
N ILE A 111 -8.17 -12.48 11.52
CA ILE A 111 -6.83 -13.04 11.41
C ILE A 111 -6.14 -12.83 12.74
N ALA A 112 -5.92 -13.91 13.47
CA ALA A 112 -5.22 -13.91 14.75
C ALA A 112 -3.72 -14.23 14.58
N ASP A 113 -2.94 -13.95 15.64
CA ASP A 113 -1.51 -14.28 15.75
C ASP A 113 -0.64 -13.67 14.63
N ALA A 114 -1.07 -12.56 14.05
CA ALA A 114 -0.22 -11.79 13.17
C ALA A 114 0.80 -11.00 14.00
N ASP A 115 2.06 -11.01 13.58
CA ASP A 115 3.13 -10.29 14.29
C ASP A 115 3.44 -8.92 13.68
N THR A 116 3.13 -8.74 12.40
CA THR A 116 3.42 -7.51 11.68
C THR A 116 2.22 -7.02 10.87
N LEU A 117 1.91 -5.75 11.04
CA LEU A 117 0.94 -5.02 10.23
C LEU A 117 1.67 -4.02 9.32
N VAL A 118 1.48 -4.13 8.02
CA VAL A 118 1.99 -3.18 7.04
C VAL A 118 0.84 -2.34 6.48
N LEU A 119 0.97 -1.03 6.58
CA LEU A 119 -0.01 -0.09 6.04
C LEU A 119 0.40 0.34 4.63
N ALA A 120 -0.44 0.01 3.65
CA ALA A 120 -0.28 0.35 2.23
C ALA A 120 -1.55 1.00 1.67
N MET A 121 -2.16 1.89 2.46
CA MET A 121 -3.49 2.48 2.19
C MET A 121 -3.45 3.70 1.26
N GLY A 122 -2.35 3.88 0.52
CA GLY A 122 -2.16 4.98 -0.43
C GLY A 122 -1.66 6.26 0.23
N TYR A 123 -1.56 7.31 -0.59
CA TYR A 123 -1.05 8.61 -0.22
C TYR A 123 -2.15 9.66 -0.24
N ARG A 124 -1.91 10.77 0.47
CA ARG A 124 -2.74 11.97 0.42
C ARG A 124 -1.90 13.16 -0.04
N PRO A 125 -2.47 14.09 -0.80
CA PRO A 125 -1.79 15.31 -1.17
C PRO A 125 -1.27 16.06 0.07
N ASN A 126 -0.07 16.65 -0.06
CA ASN A 126 0.49 17.52 0.95
C ASN A 126 0.63 18.93 0.36
N THR A 127 -0.32 19.80 0.68
CA THR A 127 -0.40 21.18 0.17
C THR A 127 0.27 22.20 1.09
N LYS A 128 0.82 21.79 2.23
CA LYS A 128 1.29 22.72 3.27
C LYS A 128 2.22 23.81 2.73
N LEU A 129 3.20 23.46 1.90
CA LEU A 129 4.13 24.44 1.33
C LEU A 129 3.40 25.42 0.39
N ALA A 130 2.45 24.93 -0.40
CA ALA A 130 1.66 25.77 -1.30
C ALA A 130 0.80 26.77 -0.51
N ASP A 131 0.19 26.30 0.57
CA ASP A 131 -0.63 27.13 1.46
C ASP A 131 0.23 28.22 2.15
N ASP A 132 1.42 27.84 2.65
CA ASP A 132 2.37 28.77 3.27
C ASP A 132 2.86 29.84 2.26
N LEU A 133 3.15 29.47 1.02
CA LEU A 133 3.56 30.39 -0.04
C LEU A 133 2.42 31.33 -0.46
N ALA A 134 1.20 30.81 -0.59
CA ALA A 134 0.03 31.62 -0.91
C ALA A 134 -0.22 32.66 0.20
N ALA A 135 -0.09 32.27 1.46
CA ALA A 135 -0.19 33.21 2.60
C ALA A 135 0.89 34.31 2.58
N ALA A 136 2.06 34.02 2.01
CA ALA A 136 3.14 35.00 1.79
C ALA A 136 2.95 35.84 0.51
N GLY A 137 1.84 35.69 -0.23
CA GLY A 137 1.55 36.43 -1.46
C GLY A 137 2.31 35.93 -2.70
N VAL A 138 2.86 34.73 -2.66
CA VAL A 138 3.57 34.12 -3.78
C VAL A 138 2.59 33.36 -4.67
N THR A 139 2.55 33.69 -5.96
CA THR A 139 1.76 32.92 -6.94
C THR A 139 2.34 31.50 -7.06
N THR A 140 1.49 30.49 -6.85
CA THR A 140 1.92 29.10 -6.74
C THR A 140 1.05 28.21 -7.60
N HIS A 141 1.66 27.28 -8.32
CA HIS A 141 0.99 26.24 -9.07
C HIS A 141 1.29 24.89 -8.43
N VAL A 142 0.25 24.20 -7.96
CA VAL A 142 0.36 22.90 -7.26
C VAL A 142 0.21 21.77 -8.27
N LEU A 143 1.20 20.89 -8.38
CA LEU A 143 1.30 19.87 -9.40
C LEU A 143 1.56 18.47 -8.82
N GLY A 144 1.26 17.42 -9.59
CA GLY A 144 1.54 16.04 -9.24
C GLY A 144 0.95 15.64 -7.88
N ASP A 145 1.67 14.88 -7.08
CA ASP A 145 1.19 14.31 -5.81
C ASP A 145 0.83 15.36 -4.76
N ALA A 146 1.37 16.57 -4.87
CA ALA A 146 0.97 17.68 -4.00
C ALA A 146 -0.45 18.16 -4.30
N ASN A 147 -0.93 18.00 -5.54
CA ASN A 147 -2.30 18.33 -5.97
C ASN A 147 -3.21 17.08 -5.88
N LYS A 148 -2.81 16.02 -6.58
CA LYS A 148 -3.53 14.75 -6.63
C LYS A 148 -2.54 13.60 -6.78
N CYS A 149 -2.53 12.71 -5.80
CA CYS A 149 -1.66 11.53 -5.85
C CYS A 149 -1.96 10.68 -7.09
N GLY A 150 -0.92 10.37 -7.86
CA GLY A 150 -1.01 9.69 -9.13
C GLY A 150 0.28 9.02 -9.53
N ASN A 151 0.58 9.01 -10.80
CA ASN A 151 1.83 8.48 -11.35
C ASN A 151 2.66 9.59 -12.02
N ILE A 152 3.88 9.25 -12.40
CA ILE A 152 4.82 10.19 -13.03
C ILE A 152 4.23 10.84 -14.30
N ARG A 153 3.47 10.08 -15.09
CA ARG A 153 2.81 10.60 -16.31
C ARG A 153 1.80 11.70 -15.98
N ASP A 154 1.01 11.49 -14.90
CA ASP A 154 0.01 12.47 -14.46
C ASP A 154 0.71 13.76 -14.02
N ALA A 155 1.79 13.66 -13.23
CA ALA A 155 2.56 14.80 -12.78
C ALA A 155 3.22 15.58 -13.94
N ILE A 156 3.77 14.89 -14.94
CA ILE A 156 4.31 15.52 -16.16
C ILE A 156 3.19 16.20 -16.94
N GLY A 157 2.03 15.55 -17.06
CA GLY A 157 0.86 16.11 -17.74
C GLY A 157 0.35 17.40 -17.09
N ASP A 158 0.32 17.44 -15.76
CA ASP A 158 -0.05 18.64 -15.01
C ASP A 158 0.95 19.78 -15.24
N GLY A 159 2.25 19.48 -15.18
CA GLY A 159 3.31 20.47 -15.48
C GLY A 159 3.19 21.05 -16.87
N TYR A 160 2.93 20.22 -17.88
CA TYR A 160 2.73 20.67 -19.26
C TYR A 160 1.53 21.61 -19.38
N LYS A 161 0.39 21.26 -18.78
CA LYS A 161 -0.82 22.11 -18.82
C LYS A 161 -0.57 23.49 -18.23
N VAL A 162 0.02 23.54 -17.03
CA VAL A 162 0.34 24.82 -16.37
C VAL A 162 1.31 25.65 -17.21
N ALA A 163 2.34 25.01 -17.78
CA ALA A 163 3.30 25.74 -18.65
C ALA A 163 2.67 26.33 -19.90
N CYS A 164 1.56 25.74 -20.40
CA CYS A 164 0.81 26.29 -21.53
C CYS A 164 -0.15 27.45 -21.16
N GLU A 165 -0.45 27.60 -19.88
CA GLU A 165 -1.36 28.63 -19.36
C GLU A 165 -0.62 29.88 -18.84
N LEU A 166 0.71 29.80 -18.66
CA LEU A 166 1.60 30.91 -18.27
C LEU A 166 2.02 31.76 -19.47
#